data_5124b990946c0e5faa893557bb59c776
#
_entry.id   5124b990946c0e5faa893557bb59c776
#
_cell.length_a   1.000
_cell.length_b   1.000
_cell.length_c   1.000
_cell.angle_alpha   90.00
_cell.angle_beta   90.00
_cell.angle_gamma   90.00
#
_symmetry.space_group_name_H-M   'P 1'
#
loop_
_entity.id
_entity.type
_entity.pdbx_description
1 polymer ?
#
loop_
_entity_poly.entity_id
_entity_poly.type
_entity_poly.pdbx_seq_one_letter_code
_entity_poly.pdbx_strand_id
1 'polypeptide(L)' 'MYFTDRGIEELTSRRGEEDVSFAWLADRLVEFVDLNPEFEVPVERLATWLARLDEDGDE' A
#
# COMPACT_ATOMS: atom_id res chain seq x y z
N MET A 1 6.16 -11.99 14.59
CA MET A 1 6.28 -11.35 14.19
C MET A 1 7.14 -11.20 13.33
N TYR A 2 7.33 -10.40 12.91
CA TYR A 2 8.22 -10.45 12.14
C TYR A 2 8.83 -9.25 11.98
N PHE A 3 9.78 -9.19 11.42
CA PHE A 3 10.53 -8.14 11.35
C PHE A 3 10.20 -7.37 10.21
N THR A 4 9.27 -7.67 9.51
CA THR A 4 8.97 -6.96 8.34
C THR A 4 8.36 -5.63 8.62
N ASP A 5 8.13 -5.29 9.86
CA ASP A 5 7.63 -4.00 10.18
C ASP A 5 8.62 -2.93 9.83
N ARG A 6 9.89 -3.24 9.60
CA ARG A 6 10.82 -2.27 9.26
C ARG A 6 10.41 -1.46 8.08
N GLY A 7 9.85 -2.06 7.03
CA GLY A 7 9.42 -1.32 5.88
C GLY A 7 8.31 -0.38 6.17
N ILE A 8 7.37 -0.80 6.98
CA ILE A 8 6.25 0.04 7.34
C ILE A 8 6.72 1.21 8.18
N GLU A 9 7.62 0.95 9.08
CA GLU A 9 8.15 2.01 9.91
C GLU A 9 8.92 3.01 9.09
N GLU A 10 9.68 2.55 8.13
CA GLU A 10 10.45 3.43 7.32
C GLU A 10 9.53 4.31 6.49
N LEU A 11 8.47 3.74 5.97
CA LEU A 11 7.53 4.49 5.18
C LEU A 11 6.87 5.57 6.03
N THR A 12 6.43 5.22 7.22
CA THR A 12 5.80 6.15 8.10
C THR A 12 6.75 7.29 8.47
N SER A 13 7.97 6.95 8.72
CA SER A 13 8.93 7.93 9.11
C SER A 13 9.24 8.91 7.99
N ARG A 14 9.38 8.43 6.80
CA ARG A 14 9.69 9.29 5.71
C ARG A 14 8.52 10.17 5.33
N ARG A 15 7.32 9.64 5.42
CA ARG A 15 6.18 10.39 5.03
C ARG A 15 5.87 11.46 6.02
N GLY A 16 6.11 11.21 7.28
CA GLY A 16 5.82 12.18 8.29
C GLY A 16 4.34 12.47 8.30
N GLU A 17 3.98 13.70 8.12
CA GLU A 17 2.61 14.03 8.15
C GLU A 17 2.06 14.35 6.80
N GLU A 18 2.78 14.03 5.76
CA GLU A 18 2.29 14.29 4.45
C GLU A 18 1.18 13.39 4.08
N ASP A 19 0.23 13.85 3.32
CA ASP A 19 -0.83 13.03 2.81
C ASP A 19 -0.51 12.69 1.38
N VAL A 20 -0.91 11.54 0.93
CA VAL A 20 -0.71 11.18 -0.46
C VAL A 20 -2.05 10.79 -1.04
N SER A 21 -2.19 10.94 -2.33
CA SER A 21 -3.44 10.61 -2.96
C SER A 21 -3.48 9.13 -3.28
N PHE A 22 -4.67 8.62 -3.49
CA PHE A 22 -4.80 7.25 -3.90
C PHE A 22 -4.19 7.04 -5.29
N ALA A 23 -4.22 8.06 -6.11
CA ALA A 23 -3.63 7.95 -7.43
C ALA A 23 -2.12 7.73 -7.31
N TRP A 24 -1.50 8.47 -6.43
CA TRP A 24 -0.07 8.32 -6.22
C TRP A 24 0.23 6.92 -5.70
N LEU A 25 -0.58 6.47 -4.76
CA LEU A 25 -0.38 5.17 -4.16
C LEU A 25 -0.56 4.07 -5.20
N ALA A 26 -1.59 4.19 -6.01
CA ALA A 26 -1.85 3.19 -7.03
C ALA A 26 -0.67 3.09 -8.00
N ASP A 27 -0.11 4.22 -8.37
CA ASP A 27 1.02 4.21 -9.25
C ASP A 27 2.21 3.52 -8.62
N ARG A 28 2.40 3.72 -7.32
CA ARG A 28 3.50 3.09 -6.63
C ARG A 28 3.30 1.58 -6.61
N LEU A 29 2.07 1.13 -6.42
CA LEU A 29 1.81 -0.29 -6.38
C LEU A 29 2.02 -0.93 -7.75
N VAL A 30 1.62 -0.24 -8.79
CA VAL A 30 1.81 -0.76 -10.13
C VAL A 30 3.30 -0.90 -10.43
N GLU A 31 4.07 0.10 -10.04
CA GLU A 31 5.47 0.06 -10.27
C GLU A 31 6.11 -1.09 -9.52
N PHE A 32 5.65 -1.34 -8.32
CA PHE A 32 6.19 -2.42 -7.52
C PHE A 32 5.91 -3.77 -8.21
N VAL A 33 4.71 -3.94 -8.71
CA VAL A 33 4.35 -5.19 -9.36
C VAL A 33 5.13 -5.36 -10.66
N ASP A 34 5.38 -4.27 -11.36
CA ASP A 34 6.15 -4.35 -12.57
C ASP A 34 7.55 -4.87 -12.28
N LEU A 35 8.10 -4.47 -11.17
CA LEU A 35 9.42 -4.92 -10.80
C LEU A 35 9.40 -6.27 -10.12
N ASN A 36 8.29 -6.63 -9.56
CA ASN A 36 8.16 -7.87 -8.81
C ASN A 36 6.86 -8.57 -9.17
N PRO A 37 6.78 -9.12 -10.36
CA PRO A 37 5.50 -9.69 -10.82
C PRO A 37 4.98 -10.82 -9.95
N GLU A 38 5.85 -11.43 -9.20
CA GLU A 38 5.39 -12.52 -8.36
C GLU A 38 4.47 -12.03 -7.26
N PHE A 39 4.43 -10.73 -6.99
CA PHE A 39 3.57 -10.23 -5.97
C PHE A 39 2.27 -9.63 -6.51
N GLU A 40 1.97 -9.88 -7.75
CA GLU A 40 0.80 -9.30 -8.35
C GLU A 40 -0.46 -9.60 -7.58
N VAL A 41 -0.69 -10.82 -7.20
CA VAL A 41 -1.93 -11.18 -6.50
C VAL A 41 -2.01 -10.53 -5.12
N PRO A 42 -0.98 -10.63 -4.30
CA PRO A 42 -1.05 -9.98 -2.99
C PRO A 42 -1.24 -8.48 -3.09
N VAL A 43 -0.60 -7.85 -4.07
CA VAL A 43 -0.70 -6.41 -4.19
C VAL A 43 -2.10 -6.03 -4.65
N GLU A 44 -2.70 -6.81 -5.52
CA GLU A 44 -4.04 -6.55 -5.96
C GLU A 44 -5.00 -6.64 -4.78
N ARG A 45 -4.78 -7.58 -3.90
CA ARG A 45 -5.64 -7.70 -2.75
C ARG A 45 -5.47 -6.53 -1.82
N LEU A 46 -4.25 -6.07 -1.67
CA LEU A 46 -4.00 -4.91 -0.84
C LEU A 46 -4.67 -3.68 -1.44
N ALA A 47 -4.57 -3.53 -2.76
CA ALA A 47 -5.15 -2.38 -3.42
C ALA A 47 -6.67 -2.38 -3.25
N THR A 48 -7.27 -3.53 -3.37
CA THR A 48 -8.71 -3.63 -3.21
C THR A 48 -9.11 -3.27 -1.79
N TRP A 49 -8.35 -3.75 -0.83
CA TRP A 49 -8.64 -3.47 0.55
C TRP A 49 -8.53 -1.98 0.83
N LEU A 50 -7.49 -1.33 0.29
CA LEU A 50 -7.33 0.10 0.49
C LEU A 50 -8.47 0.88 -0.18
N ALA A 51 -8.87 0.45 -1.34
CA ALA A 51 -9.91 1.15 -2.06
C ALA A 51 -11.24 1.09 -1.33
N ARG A 52 -11.45 0.07 -0.53
CA ARG A 52 -12.70 -0.05 0.13
C ARG A 52 -12.72 0.49 1.51
N LEU A 53 -11.59 0.98 1.99
CA LEU A 53 -11.55 1.45 3.32
C LEU A 53 -12.60 2.46 3.62
N ASP A 54 -12.76 3.41 2.78
CA ASP A 54 -13.73 4.41 3.03
C ASP A 54 -15.12 3.91 2.99
N GLU A 55 -15.48 3.12 2.05
CA GLU A 55 -16.78 2.69 1.97
C GLU A 55 -17.11 1.73 2.94
N ASP A 56 -16.23 1.00 3.45
CA ASP A 56 -16.53 0.04 4.29
C ASP A 56 -16.55 0.38 5.55
N GLY A 57 -16.29 1.52 5.78
CA GLY A 57 -16.32 1.93 7.04
C GLY A 57 -17.38 1.42 7.76
N ASP A 58 -18.36 1.16 7.16
CA ASP A 58 -19.43 0.79 7.86
C ASP A 58 -19.45 -0.60 8.07
N GLU A 59 -18.71 -1.24 7.74
CA GLU A 59 -18.84 -2.53 7.88
C GLU A 59 -18.39 -2.97 8.81
#